data_bf60f4fb8a12559d7064a045ee6d302d
#
_entry.id   bf60f4fb8a12559d7064a045ee6d302d
#
_cell.length_a   1.000
_cell.length_b   1.000
_cell.length_c   1.000
_cell.angle_alpha   90.00
_cell.angle_beta   90.00
_cell.angle_gamma   90.00
#
_symmetry.space_group_name_H-M   'P 1'
#
loop_
_entity.id
_entity.type
_entity.pdbx_description
1 polymer ?
#
loop_
_entity_poly.entity_id
_entity_poly.type
_entity_poly.pdbx_seq_one_letter_code
_entity_poly.pdbx_strand_id
1 'polypeptide(L)'
;MLVTTHSLDHHGIVSGTYDDLEIGSVIDEVLPKFGQHKLAHSIVIKAMILNCLGFTDSRLYMYSQYFETLPVERLLGPGISASDLNDDVLGRTLDAIYEADPTQLFIRLALKTMEIMNIETQLLQCDTTNFSVYGDYQHIDGSSAIEITYGHAKDGRDGLKRFGLGTITNQYGIPLFTKAYSGNSSDKETIIEAMKILQKNITFPDDVYYIADSAFYSEYNIKSMREGIKWITRVPSTLNIAKELLASDLEFKMGEDQRYSFYETIVEYGDIEQKWVVVHSTEMHKRKDVTFDRKVQRKVKKSQKDLKDLKKVKFACEKDARAALERWKKDNPYCLLKDVEISTITTRENGQKGRPRKDEKLIVHYVANAKAIRNEEVTLDEKEYQGRFIIASNDLNLDAEKMLENYKNQSKVERGFRFIKDKSFRVSDVYLKKPQRIEALSMIMVLTLMIYSVAEWKLRKKLKETGETITDQLKKKTQKPTLKWVFMLMREITEVKIEVDSKVIIEIANMSEVKHKIIRLMGKNCEKYYL
;
A
#
# COMPACT_ATOMS: atom_id res chain seq x y z
N MET A 1 -40.24 9.66 33.24
CA MET A 1 -38.94 9.01 33.10
C MET A 1 -38.66 8.82 31.61
N LEU A 2 -37.61 9.43 31.09
CA LEU A 2 -37.13 9.25 29.72
C LEU A 2 -35.76 8.54 29.79
N VAL A 3 -35.56 7.50 28.96
CA VAL A 3 -34.31 6.80 28.85
C VAL A 3 -33.81 6.88 27.40
N THR A 4 -32.64 7.43 27.23
CA THR A 4 -31.96 7.45 25.92
C THR A 4 -30.64 6.68 26.01
N THR A 5 -30.27 6.03 24.91
CA THR A 5 -29.04 5.23 24.84
C THR A 5 -28.22 5.61 23.60
N HIS A 6 -26.90 5.73 23.77
CA HIS A 6 -25.99 6.03 22.67
C HIS A 6 -24.83 5.05 22.67
N SER A 7 -24.41 4.60 21.48
CA SER A 7 -23.30 3.68 21.31
C SER A 7 -21.97 4.42 21.54
N LEU A 8 -21.28 4.13 22.64
CA LEU A 8 -19.95 4.68 22.91
C LEU A 8 -18.85 3.83 22.26
N ASP A 9 -18.99 2.50 22.35
CA ASP A 9 -18.08 1.52 21.78
C ASP A 9 -16.57 1.88 21.96
N HIS A 10 -15.80 1.89 20.88
CA HIS A 10 -14.38 2.25 20.85
C HIS A 10 -14.12 3.76 20.63
N HIS A 11 -15.17 4.57 20.43
CA HIS A 11 -15.01 6.00 20.14
C HIS A 11 -14.30 6.76 21.26
N GLY A 12 -14.45 6.32 22.51
CA GLY A 12 -13.71 6.87 23.63
C GLY A 12 -12.19 6.63 23.55
N ILE A 13 -11.75 5.48 22.98
CA ILE A 13 -10.33 5.23 22.71
C ILE A 13 -9.81 6.18 21.63
N VAL A 14 -10.56 6.39 20.56
CA VAL A 14 -10.20 7.31 19.47
C VAL A 14 -10.11 8.74 19.99
N SER A 15 -11.14 9.20 20.71
CA SER A 15 -11.18 10.55 21.32
C SER A 15 -10.04 10.74 22.32
N GLY A 16 -9.80 9.76 23.18
CA GLY A 16 -8.73 9.82 24.19
C GLY A 16 -7.34 9.84 23.55
N THR A 17 -7.14 9.10 22.45
CA THR A 17 -5.87 9.15 21.72
C THR A 17 -5.69 10.50 21.01
N TYR A 18 -6.74 11.06 20.43
CA TYR A 18 -6.71 12.42 19.87
C TYR A 18 -6.28 13.45 20.92
N ASP A 19 -6.82 13.34 22.14
CA ASP A 19 -6.49 14.25 23.24
C ASP A 19 -5.08 14.00 23.79
N ASP A 20 -4.62 12.75 23.90
CA ASP A 20 -3.25 12.39 24.30
C ASP A 20 -2.20 13.04 23.39
N LEU A 21 -2.50 13.18 22.11
CA LEU A 21 -1.61 13.74 21.09
C LEU A 21 -1.71 15.26 20.98
N GLU A 22 -2.55 15.91 21.80
CA GLU A 22 -2.80 17.36 21.77
C GLU A 22 -3.14 17.88 20.36
N ILE A 23 -3.76 17.04 19.52
CA ILE A 23 -4.07 17.37 18.13
C ILE A 23 -4.96 18.61 18.06
N GLY A 24 -5.93 18.72 18.98
CA GLY A 24 -6.86 19.86 19.03
C GLY A 24 -6.13 21.18 19.23
N SER A 25 -5.17 21.26 20.15
CA SER A 25 -4.42 22.49 20.44
C SER A 25 -3.57 22.94 19.25
N VAL A 26 -2.89 22.00 18.58
CA VAL A 26 -2.11 22.30 17.37
C VAL A 26 -3.01 22.80 16.23
N ILE A 27 -4.18 22.19 16.06
CA ILE A 27 -5.15 22.64 15.04
C ILE A 27 -5.67 24.04 15.36
N ASP A 28 -6.06 24.31 16.59
CA ASP A 28 -6.64 25.59 17.00
C ASP A 28 -5.62 26.75 16.94
N GLU A 29 -4.33 26.44 17.09
CA GLU A 29 -3.25 27.40 16.86
C GLU A 29 -3.11 27.77 15.38
N VAL A 30 -3.22 26.80 14.47
CA VAL A 30 -3.02 27.00 13.03
C VAL A 30 -4.30 27.45 12.35
N LEU A 31 -5.44 26.92 12.77
CA LEU A 31 -6.78 27.20 12.22
C LEU A 31 -7.65 27.87 13.29
N PRO A 32 -7.43 29.14 13.59
CA PRO A 32 -8.20 29.82 14.63
C PRO A 32 -9.68 29.92 14.24
N LYS A 33 -10.53 29.82 15.25
CA LYS A 33 -11.97 29.99 15.08
C LYS A 33 -12.29 31.44 14.70
N PHE A 34 -12.96 31.65 13.58
CA PHE A 34 -13.36 32.98 13.11
C PHE A 34 -14.86 33.23 13.32
N GLY A 35 -15.16 34.45 13.81
CA GLY A 35 -16.50 35.04 13.78
C GLY A 35 -17.59 34.16 14.42
N GLN A 36 -18.66 33.92 13.67
CA GLN A 36 -19.88 33.23 14.15
C GLN A 36 -19.79 31.69 14.09
N HIS A 37 -18.63 31.10 13.88
CA HIS A 37 -18.50 29.64 13.86
C HIS A 37 -18.84 29.07 15.24
N LYS A 38 -19.87 28.22 15.31
CA LYS A 38 -20.26 27.56 16.56
C LYS A 38 -19.16 26.59 17.04
N LEU A 39 -18.60 25.80 16.12
CA LEU A 39 -17.57 24.80 16.42
C LEU A 39 -16.17 25.28 16.02
N ALA A 40 -15.16 24.93 16.82
CA ALA A 40 -13.76 25.06 16.44
C ALA A 40 -13.40 24.00 15.37
N HIS A 41 -12.41 24.30 14.50
CA HIS A 41 -11.97 23.37 13.48
C HIS A 41 -11.41 22.06 14.07
N SER A 42 -10.76 22.13 15.23
CA SER A 42 -10.29 20.95 15.97
C SER A 42 -11.39 19.96 16.33
N ILE A 43 -12.56 20.46 16.73
CA ILE A 43 -13.74 19.64 17.07
C ILE A 43 -14.29 18.98 15.81
N VAL A 44 -14.41 19.74 14.72
CA VAL A 44 -14.89 19.22 13.43
C VAL A 44 -13.96 18.14 12.87
N ILE A 45 -12.65 18.34 12.96
CA ILE A 45 -11.64 17.34 12.56
C ILE A 45 -11.75 16.10 13.44
N LYS A 46 -11.90 16.26 14.77
CA LYS A 46 -12.14 15.13 15.69
C LYS A 46 -13.37 14.33 15.28
N ALA A 47 -14.46 15.01 14.92
CA ALA A 47 -15.67 14.35 14.42
C ALA A 47 -15.40 13.59 13.10
N MET A 48 -14.66 14.18 12.15
CA MET A 48 -14.28 13.48 10.92
C MET A 48 -13.48 12.21 11.20
N ILE A 49 -12.54 12.25 12.15
CA ILE A 49 -11.71 11.08 12.55
C ILE A 49 -12.58 10.00 13.21
N LEU A 50 -13.50 10.38 14.10
CA LEU A 50 -14.46 9.46 14.73
C LEU A 50 -15.32 8.74 13.70
N ASN A 51 -15.82 9.46 12.71
CA ASN A 51 -16.58 8.86 11.62
C ASN A 51 -15.73 7.91 10.77
N CYS A 52 -14.50 8.31 10.41
CA CYS A 52 -13.57 7.46 9.66
C CYS A 52 -13.28 6.13 10.37
N LEU A 53 -13.23 6.11 11.70
CA LEU A 53 -12.97 4.91 12.50
C LEU A 53 -14.23 4.21 13.02
N GLY A 54 -15.41 4.73 12.67
CA GLY A 54 -16.69 4.31 13.24
C GLY A 54 -17.27 2.99 12.70
N PHE A 55 -16.63 2.29 11.78
CA PHE A 55 -17.18 1.11 11.08
C PHE A 55 -18.52 1.38 10.37
N THR A 56 -18.70 2.59 9.88
CA THR A 56 -19.96 3.07 9.30
C THR A 56 -19.81 3.41 7.82
N ASP A 57 -20.95 3.46 7.13
CA ASP A 57 -21.11 3.87 5.74
C ASP A 57 -21.38 5.38 5.58
N SER A 58 -21.25 6.16 6.64
CA SER A 58 -21.72 7.55 6.65
C SER A 58 -20.82 8.46 5.84
N ARG A 59 -21.39 9.07 4.82
CA ARG A 59 -20.76 10.10 3.97
C ARG A 59 -20.84 11.46 4.65
N LEU A 60 -20.11 12.47 4.17
CA LEU A 60 -20.11 13.81 4.76
C LEU A 60 -21.51 14.38 5.02
N TYR A 61 -22.45 14.23 4.09
CA TYR A 61 -23.83 14.70 4.23
C TYR A 61 -24.69 13.85 5.18
N MET A 62 -24.18 12.71 5.66
CA MET A 62 -24.86 11.83 6.63
C MET A 62 -24.24 11.93 8.03
N TYR A 63 -23.32 12.85 8.26
CA TYR A 63 -22.65 12.98 9.56
C TYR A 63 -23.61 13.25 10.71
N SER A 64 -24.56 14.16 10.54
CA SER A 64 -25.57 14.42 11.57
C SER A 64 -26.28 13.14 12.00
N GLN A 65 -26.74 12.33 11.04
CA GLN A 65 -27.42 11.05 11.31
C GLN A 65 -26.51 10.04 12.03
N TYR A 66 -25.25 9.96 11.64
CA TYR A 66 -24.28 9.11 12.32
C TYR A 66 -24.08 9.54 13.77
N PHE A 67 -23.90 10.83 14.01
CA PHE A 67 -23.66 11.37 15.35
C PHE A 67 -24.91 11.34 16.25
N GLU A 68 -26.13 11.26 15.70
CA GLU A 68 -27.35 11.02 16.48
C GLU A 68 -27.32 9.70 17.27
N THR A 69 -26.54 8.72 16.82
CA THR A 69 -26.39 7.42 17.49
C THR A 69 -25.30 7.40 18.55
N LEU A 70 -24.51 8.46 18.66
CA LEU A 70 -23.33 8.56 19.53
C LEU A 70 -23.55 9.56 20.68
N PRO A 71 -22.84 9.41 21.81
CA PRO A 71 -22.87 10.40 22.91
C PRO A 71 -22.01 11.62 22.53
N VAL A 72 -22.58 12.52 21.70
CA VAL A 72 -21.87 13.65 21.07
C VAL A 72 -21.22 14.57 22.08
N GLU A 73 -21.94 14.98 23.13
CA GLU A 73 -21.38 15.88 24.16
C GLU A 73 -20.21 15.26 24.90
N ARG A 74 -20.27 13.95 25.17
CA ARG A 74 -19.17 13.21 25.79
C ARG A 74 -17.94 13.17 24.88
N LEU A 75 -18.12 12.91 23.59
CA LEU A 75 -17.03 12.72 22.63
C LEU A 75 -16.40 14.02 22.13
N LEU A 76 -17.22 15.07 21.93
CA LEU A 76 -16.80 16.31 21.28
C LEU A 76 -16.81 17.52 22.21
N GLY A 77 -17.62 17.49 23.27
CA GLY A 77 -17.70 18.55 24.28
C GLY A 77 -19.13 19.01 24.57
N PRO A 78 -19.34 19.67 25.73
CA PRO A 78 -20.66 20.09 26.18
C PRO A 78 -21.31 21.09 25.22
N GLY A 79 -22.64 20.98 25.05
CA GLY A 79 -23.46 21.86 24.22
C GLY A 79 -23.30 21.64 22.71
N ILE A 80 -22.58 20.59 22.29
CA ILE A 80 -22.47 20.19 20.89
C ILE A 80 -23.51 19.14 20.58
N SER A 81 -24.25 19.34 19.49
CA SER A 81 -25.28 18.43 19.00
C SER A 81 -24.90 17.82 17.64
N ALA A 82 -25.52 16.70 17.29
CA ALA A 82 -25.32 16.06 16.00
C ALA A 82 -25.65 17.01 14.82
N SER A 83 -26.66 17.86 14.97
CA SER A 83 -27.07 18.84 13.95
C SER A 83 -26.05 19.94 13.67
N ASP A 84 -25.07 20.14 14.57
CA ASP A 84 -23.98 21.10 14.38
C ASP A 84 -22.93 20.59 13.39
N LEU A 85 -22.93 19.29 13.11
CA LEU A 85 -21.98 18.61 12.20
C LEU A 85 -22.58 18.43 10.80
N ASN A 86 -23.02 19.53 10.19
CA ASN A 86 -23.56 19.53 8.85
C ASN A 86 -22.44 19.68 7.78
N ASP A 87 -22.81 19.44 6.52
CA ASP A 87 -21.89 19.47 5.37
C ASP A 87 -21.24 20.84 5.13
N ASP A 88 -21.91 21.95 5.47
CA ASP A 88 -21.34 23.29 5.39
C ASP A 88 -20.20 23.49 6.39
N VAL A 89 -20.37 23.04 7.63
CA VAL A 89 -19.32 23.12 8.67
C VAL A 89 -18.12 22.25 8.32
N LEU A 90 -18.38 21.02 7.84
CA LEU A 90 -17.35 20.11 7.36
C LEU A 90 -16.61 20.71 6.17
N GLY A 91 -17.35 21.25 5.19
CA GLY A 91 -16.78 21.86 3.99
C GLY A 91 -15.90 23.08 4.28
N ARG A 92 -16.34 23.97 5.19
CA ARG A 92 -15.52 25.13 5.61
C ARG A 92 -14.25 24.71 6.35
N THR A 93 -14.32 23.64 7.14
CA THR A 93 -13.12 23.13 7.81
C THR A 93 -12.13 22.54 6.80
N LEU A 94 -12.58 21.84 5.77
CA LEU A 94 -11.73 21.35 4.70
C LEU A 94 -11.12 22.52 3.90
N ASP A 95 -11.87 23.56 3.62
CA ASP A 95 -11.36 24.77 2.94
C ASP A 95 -10.26 25.44 3.80
N ALA A 96 -10.46 25.58 5.13
CA ALA A 96 -9.46 26.13 6.04
C ALA A 96 -8.19 25.28 6.13
N ILE A 97 -8.28 23.96 6.15
CA ILE A 97 -7.13 23.06 6.10
C ILE A 97 -6.34 23.26 4.80
N TYR A 98 -7.03 23.38 3.67
CA TYR A 98 -6.37 23.60 2.39
C TYR A 98 -5.60 24.94 2.37
N GLU A 99 -6.19 26.01 2.86
CA GLU A 99 -5.56 27.35 2.95
C GLU A 99 -4.32 27.35 3.84
N ALA A 100 -4.30 26.51 4.88
CA ALA A 100 -3.17 26.39 5.81
C ALA A 100 -2.07 25.40 5.34
N ASP A 101 -2.09 24.91 4.13
CA ASP A 101 -1.23 23.85 3.59
C ASP A 101 -1.39 22.52 4.36
N PRO A 102 -2.19 21.57 3.84
CA PRO A 102 -2.43 20.27 4.48
C PRO A 102 -1.16 19.49 4.83
N THR A 103 -0.11 19.61 4.00
CA THR A 103 1.16 18.90 4.21
C THR A 103 1.92 19.50 5.38
N GLN A 104 2.02 20.83 5.48
CA GLN A 104 2.71 21.49 6.59
C GLN A 104 1.96 21.31 7.91
N LEU A 105 0.64 21.41 7.90
CA LEU A 105 -0.18 21.13 9.09
C LEU A 105 0.04 19.68 9.57
N PHE A 106 0.06 18.72 8.64
CA PHE A 106 0.30 17.32 9.00
C PHE A 106 1.69 17.11 9.62
N ILE A 107 2.74 17.71 9.07
CA ILE A 107 4.10 17.63 9.61
C ILE A 107 4.15 18.18 11.04
N ARG A 108 3.51 19.32 11.33
CA ARG A 108 3.43 19.86 12.71
C ARG A 108 2.76 18.87 13.67
N LEU A 109 1.64 18.26 13.26
CA LEU A 109 0.93 17.26 14.05
C LEU A 109 1.79 16.01 14.28
N ALA A 110 2.52 15.57 13.27
CA ALA A 110 3.42 14.43 13.37
C ALA A 110 4.59 14.70 14.33
N LEU A 111 5.24 15.86 14.23
CA LEU A 111 6.31 16.29 15.13
C LEU A 111 5.84 16.32 16.58
N LYS A 112 4.67 16.95 16.84
CA LYS A 112 4.08 16.99 18.17
C LYS A 112 3.77 15.60 18.72
N THR A 113 3.25 14.72 17.86
CA THR A 113 2.99 13.30 18.19
C THR A 113 4.28 12.56 18.61
N MET A 114 5.36 12.73 17.84
CA MET A 114 6.65 12.09 18.13
C MET A 114 7.23 12.58 19.46
N GLU A 115 7.16 13.88 19.70
CA GLU A 115 7.59 14.52 20.96
C GLU A 115 6.82 13.96 22.16
N ILE A 116 5.49 14.04 22.16
CA ILE A 116 4.63 13.61 23.28
C ILE A 116 4.80 12.11 23.56
N MET A 117 4.86 11.30 22.53
CA MET A 117 4.95 9.83 22.68
C MET A 117 6.37 9.34 22.92
N ASN A 118 7.37 10.22 22.84
CA ASN A 118 8.80 9.89 22.91
C ASN A 118 9.15 8.70 22.00
N ILE A 119 8.87 8.87 20.71
CA ILE A 119 9.07 7.85 19.68
C ILE A 119 10.31 8.19 18.87
N GLU A 120 11.36 7.38 19.01
CA GLU A 120 12.54 7.47 18.17
C GLU A 120 12.25 6.91 16.76
N THR A 121 12.76 7.59 15.74
CA THR A 121 12.67 7.15 14.35
C THR A 121 14.02 6.56 13.93
N GLN A 122 14.01 5.32 13.46
CA GLN A 122 15.16 4.60 12.92
C GLN A 122 14.98 4.28 11.42
N LEU A 123 13.73 4.06 11.00
CA LEU A 123 13.39 3.75 9.62
C LEU A 123 12.27 4.66 9.16
N LEU A 124 12.41 5.17 7.94
CA LEU A 124 11.40 5.95 7.22
C LEU A 124 10.96 5.16 5.99
N GLN A 125 9.73 4.75 5.98
CA GLN A 125 9.16 3.92 4.91
C GLN A 125 8.33 4.78 3.99
N CYS A 126 8.76 4.90 2.75
CA CYS A 126 8.13 5.74 1.74
C CYS A 126 7.33 4.89 0.77
N ASP A 127 6.09 5.25 0.54
CA ASP A 127 5.25 4.60 -0.46
C ASP A 127 4.19 5.57 -0.99
N THR A 128 3.63 5.25 -2.15
CA THR A 128 2.58 6.01 -2.81
C THR A 128 1.41 5.11 -3.18
N THR A 129 0.21 5.66 -3.09
CA THR A 129 -1.00 4.95 -3.50
C THR A 129 -1.92 5.85 -4.30
N ASN A 130 -2.82 5.26 -5.10
CA ASN A 130 -3.80 6.00 -5.89
C ASN A 130 -5.21 5.72 -5.37
N PHE A 131 -6.04 6.77 -5.40
CA PHE A 131 -7.47 6.70 -5.14
C PHE A 131 -8.23 7.02 -6.42
N SER A 132 -9.07 6.08 -6.85
CA SER A 132 -9.99 6.28 -7.97
C SER A 132 -11.25 6.98 -7.47
N VAL A 133 -11.67 8.03 -8.18
CA VAL A 133 -12.83 8.85 -7.83
C VAL A 133 -13.86 8.88 -8.94
N TYR A 134 -15.13 9.04 -8.56
CA TYR A 134 -16.26 9.21 -9.47
C TYR A 134 -16.64 10.69 -9.52
N GLY A 135 -16.78 11.25 -10.69
CA GLY A 135 -17.21 12.63 -10.88
C GLY A 135 -16.52 13.31 -12.07
N ASP A 136 -17.08 14.44 -12.44
CA ASP A 136 -16.61 15.24 -13.54
C ASP A 136 -15.74 16.40 -13.03
N TYR A 137 -14.47 16.08 -12.73
CA TYR A 137 -13.50 17.06 -12.27
C TYR A 137 -12.95 17.81 -13.48
N GLN A 138 -13.31 19.09 -13.60
CA GLN A 138 -12.74 19.96 -14.63
C GLN A 138 -11.45 20.57 -14.11
N HIS A 139 -10.43 20.63 -14.97
CA HIS A 139 -9.22 21.38 -14.67
C HIS A 139 -9.54 22.87 -14.67
N ILE A 140 -9.08 23.59 -13.65
CA ILE A 140 -9.18 25.05 -13.56
C ILE A 140 -7.78 25.59 -13.78
N ASP A 141 -7.56 26.24 -14.92
CA ASP A 141 -6.27 26.85 -15.26
C ASP A 141 -5.85 27.86 -14.17
N GLY A 142 -4.58 27.76 -13.73
CA GLY A 142 -4.05 28.61 -12.68
C GLY A 142 -4.39 28.18 -11.23
N SER A 143 -5.09 27.06 -11.02
CA SER A 143 -5.30 26.49 -9.70
C SER A 143 -4.00 25.86 -9.18
N SER A 144 -3.66 26.13 -7.89
CA SER A 144 -2.57 25.46 -7.18
C SER A 144 -2.94 24.07 -6.67
N ALA A 145 -4.23 23.68 -6.77
CA ALA A 145 -4.72 22.38 -6.32
C ALA A 145 -4.28 21.25 -7.25
N ILE A 146 -4.25 20.03 -6.70
CA ILE A 146 -3.99 18.80 -7.48
C ILE A 146 -4.98 18.64 -8.62
N GLU A 147 -4.53 18.04 -9.72
CA GLU A 147 -5.37 17.67 -10.84
C GLU A 147 -5.95 16.27 -10.65
N ILE A 148 -7.29 16.19 -10.61
CA ILE A 148 -8.00 14.91 -10.59
C ILE A 148 -8.19 14.43 -12.03
N THR A 149 -7.32 13.54 -12.47
CA THR A 149 -7.20 13.16 -13.89
C THR A 149 -6.93 11.66 -14.07
N TYR A 150 -6.86 11.23 -15.31
CA TYR A 150 -6.48 9.85 -15.65
C TYR A 150 -4.97 9.66 -15.45
N GLY A 151 -4.58 8.47 -15.01
CA GLY A 151 -3.19 8.11 -14.80
C GLY A 151 -3.06 6.58 -14.65
N HIS A 152 -1.90 6.08 -14.27
CA HIS A 152 -1.67 4.65 -14.09
C HIS A 152 -2.57 4.05 -13.00
N ALA A 153 -3.41 3.07 -13.38
CA ALA A 153 -4.37 2.43 -12.48
C ALA A 153 -3.71 1.29 -11.68
N LYS A 154 -3.23 1.59 -10.46
CA LYS A 154 -2.71 0.54 -9.54
C LYS A 154 -3.79 -0.47 -9.11
N ASP A 155 -5.06 -0.11 -9.24
CA ASP A 155 -6.23 -0.93 -8.90
C ASP A 155 -6.92 -1.60 -10.11
N GLY A 156 -6.35 -1.42 -11.32
CA GLY A 156 -6.87 -1.97 -12.57
C GLY A 156 -8.14 -1.30 -13.11
N ARG A 157 -8.56 -0.15 -12.56
CA ARG A 157 -9.74 0.62 -13.00
C ARG A 157 -9.36 1.79 -13.90
N ASP A 158 -8.91 1.49 -15.13
CA ASP A 158 -8.36 2.49 -16.06
C ASP A 158 -9.36 3.58 -16.49
N GLY A 159 -10.66 3.31 -16.45
CA GLY A 159 -11.72 4.26 -16.83
C GLY A 159 -12.08 5.32 -15.79
N LEU A 160 -11.41 5.38 -14.62
CA LEU A 160 -11.71 6.34 -13.56
C LEU A 160 -10.60 7.37 -13.42
N LYS A 161 -11.00 8.63 -13.15
CA LYS A 161 -10.10 9.68 -12.69
C LYS A 161 -9.57 9.34 -11.30
N ARG A 162 -8.41 9.88 -10.94
CA ARG A 162 -7.72 9.57 -9.69
C ARG A 162 -6.86 10.70 -9.20
N PHE A 163 -6.40 10.56 -7.96
CA PHE A 163 -5.29 11.32 -7.39
C PHE A 163 -4.33 10.38 -6.69
N GLY A 164 -3.10 10.81 -6.52
CA GLY A 164 -2.06 10.09 -5.78
C GLY A 164 -2.01 10.56 -4.31
N LEU A 165 -1.57 9.68 -3.42
CA LEU A 165 -1.26 10.00 -2.03
C LEU A 165 0.09 9.40 -1.67
N GLY A 166 1.06 10.27 -1.37
CA GLY A 166 2.36 9.90 -0.84
C GLY A 166 2.35 9.95 0.69
N THR A 167 2.95 8.96 1.32
CA THR A 167 3.05 8.89 2.78
C THR A 167 4.42 8.34 3.19
N ILE A 168 5.00 8.94 4.23
CA ILE A 168 6.21 8.42 4.88
C ILE A 168 5.83 8.06 6.30
N THR A 169 6.12 6.82 6.72
CA THR A 169 5.86 6.33 8.07
C THR A 169 7.15 5.89 8.73
N ASN A 170 7.18 5.87 10.08
CA ASN A 170 8.29 5.29 10.82
C ASN A 170 8.20 3.75 10.90
N GLN A 171 9.16 3.11 11.59
CA GLN A 171 9.21 1.65 11.79
C GLN A 171 7.98 1.05 12.49
N TYR A 172 7.15 1.85 13.11
CA TYR A 172 5.90 1.40 13.76
C TYR A 172 4.67 1.58 12.86
N GLY A 173 4.84 2.16 11.67
CA GLY A 173 3.77 2.48 10.74
C GLY A 173 3.00 3.75 11.12
N ILE A 174 3.60 4.60 11.96
CA ILE A 174 3.05 5.91 12.32
C ILE A 174 3.44 6.90 11.22
N PRO A 175 2.48 7.56 10.55
CA PRO A 175 2.77 8.52 9.49
C PRO A 175 3.46 9.79 10.03
N LEU A 176 4.51 10.22 9.34
CA LEU A 176 5.25 11.47 9.62
C LEU A 176 5.06 12.50 8.53
N PHE A 177 4.62 12.07 7.36
CA PHE A 177 4.42 12.90 6.18
C PHE A 177 3.24 12.39 5.36
N THR A 178 2.49 13.32 4.79
CA THR A 178 1.52 13.02 3.73
C THR A 178 1.40 14.19 2.78
N LYS A 179 1.23 13.87 1.48
CA LYS A 179 0.92 14.84 0.44
C LYS A 179 0.05 14.19 -0.64
N ALA A 180 -0.98 14.90 -1.07
CA ALA A 180 -1.75 14.53 -2.24
C ALA A 180 -1.04 14.99 -3.52
N TYR A 181 -1.18 14.22 -4.59
CA TYR A 181 -0.56 14.45 -5.90
C TYR A 181 -1.59 14.32 -7.01
N SER A 182 -1.34 14.98 -8.13
CA SER A 182 -2.16 14.84 -9.33
C SER A 182 -2.22 13.39 -9.82
N GLY A 183 -3.32 12.99 -10.43
CA GLY A 183 -3.58 11.60 -10.82
C GLY A 183 -2.61 11.03 -11.86
N ASN A 184 -1.92 11.89 -12.61
CA ASN A 184 -0.91 11.57 -13.62
C ASN A 184 0.53 11.71 -13.10
N SER A 185 0.74 12.06 -11.83
CA SER A 185 2.07 12.21 -11.24
C SER A 185 2.86 10.89 -11.24
N SER A 186 4.16 10.99 -11.48
CA SER A 186 5.08 9.86 -11.47
C SER A 186 5.44 9.44 -10.03
N ASP A 187 5.27 8.18 -9.68
CA ASP A 187 5.68 7.66 -8.37
C ASP A 187 7.17 7.92 -8.08
N LYS A 188 8.00 7.92 -9.11
CA LYS A 188 9.46 8.14 -8.96
C LYS A 188 9.78 9.55 -8.46
N GLU A 189 9.07 10.55 -8.99
CA GLU A 189 9.27 11.96 -8.64
C GLU A 189 8.63 12.29 -7.29
N THR A 190 7.43 11.76 -7.05
CA THR A 190 6.67 12.03 -5.82
C THR A 190 7.38 11.51 -4.57
N ILE A 191 8.05 10.35 -4.63
CA ILE A 191 8.81 9.80 -3.50
C ILE A 191 9.98 10.72 -3.15
N ILE A 192 10.75 11.18 -4.13
CA ILE A 192 11.89 12.10 -3.91
C ILE A 192 11.43 13.43 -3.35
N GLU A 193 10.36 13.99 -3.91
CA GLU A 193 9.78 15.23 -3.42
C GLU A 193 9.34 15.10 -1.95
N ALA A 194 8.64 14.02 -1.60
CA ALA A 194 8.19 13.73 -0.25
C ALA A 194 9.38 13.65 0.74
N MET A 195 10.45 12.94 0.37
CA MET A 195 11.66 12.84 1.19
C MET A 195 12.31 14.20 1.40
N LYS A 196 12.48 15.02 0.35
CA LYS A 196 13.08 16.36 0.44
C LYS A 196 12.26 17.31 1.30
N ILE A 197 10.94 17.30 1.16
CA ILE A 197 10.06 18.13 1.99
C ILE A 197 10.18 17.70 3.46
N LEU A 198 10.15 16.39 3.74
CA LEU A 198 10.25 15.90 5.11
C LEU A 198 11.59 16.31 5.75
N GLN A 199 12.72 16.14 5.05
CA GLN A 199 14.05 16.54 5.54
C GLN A 199 14.21 18.03 5.78
N LYS A 200 13.56 18.86 4.95
CA LYS A 200 13.55 20.31 5.16
C LYS A 200 12.87 20.72 6.48
N ASN A 201 11.91 19.92 6.92
CA ASN A 201 11.09 20.21 8.10
C ASN A 201 11.52 19.44 9.36
N ILE A 202 12.20 18.28 9.21
CA ILE A 202 12.58 17.41 10.32
C ILE A 202 14.05 17.03 10.17
N THR A 203 14.84 17.28 11.21
CA THR A 203 16.22 16.78 11.31
C THR A 203 16.18 15.39 11.94
N PHE A 204 16.66 14.41 11.21
CA PHE A 204 16.82 13.04 11.69
C PHE A 204 18.27 12.73 12.05
N PRO A 205 18.53 11.80 12.98
CA PRO A 205 19.86 11.25 13.20
C PRO A 205 20.47 10.63 11.92
N ASP A 206 21.79 10.60 11.85
CA ASP A 206 22.52 10.08 10.66
C ASP A 206 22.35 8.58 10.43
N ASP A 207 21.84 7.85 11.41
CA ASP A 207 21.58 6.41 11.35
C ASP A 207 20.14 6.05 10.92
N VAL A 208 19.36 7.04 10.47
CA VAL A 208 18.00 6.80 9.93
C VAL A 208 18.08 6.39 8.46
N TYR A 209 17.40 5.30 8.11
CA TYR A 209 17.31 4.80 6.75
C TYR A 209 15.95 5.06 6.13
N TYR A 210 15.97 5.57 4.89
CA TYR A 210 14.79 5.62 4.03
C TYR A 210 14.61 4.27 3.32
N ILE A 211 13.44 3.67 3.48
CA ILE A 211 13.08 2.42 2.82
C ILE A 211 12.05 2.71 1.74
N ALA A 212 12.34 2.32 0.51
CA ALA A 212 11.42 2.49 -0.61
C ALA A 212 11.34 1.21 -1.45
N ASP A 213 10.29 1.10 -2.25
CA ASP A 213 10.13 0.01 -3.19
C ASP A 213 11.02 0.17 -4.43
N SER A 214 10.93 -0.77 -5.37
CA SER A 214 11.74 -0.74 -6.59
C SER A 214 11.43 0.41 -7.54
N ALA A 215 10.30 1.13 -7.37
CA ALA A 215 9.98 2.31 -8.16
C ALA A 215 10.94 3.48 -7.85
N PHE A 216 11.44 3.54 -6.62
CA PHE A 216 12.47 4.49 -6.23
C PHE A 216 13.78 4.28 -7.00
N TYR A 217 14.17 3.04 -7.34
CA TYR A 217 15.47 2.71 -7.89
C TYR A 217 15.59 3.09 -9.37
N SER A 218 15.94 4.34 -9.61
CA SER A 218 16.28 4.88 -10.93
C SER A 218 17.53 5.75 -10.82
N GLU A 219 18.29 5.88 -11.90
CA GLU A 219 19.52 6.66 -11.93
C GLU A 219 19.29 8.11 -11.45
N TYR A 220 18.22 8.74 -11.91
CA TYR A 220 17.82 10.09 -11.48
C TYR A 220 17.60 10.19 -9.97
N ASN A 221 16.85 9.24 -9.40
CA ASN A 221 16.53 9.26 -7.96
C ASN A 221 17.78 8.99 -7.12
N ILE A 222 18.59 8.02 -7.52
CA ILE A 222 19.85 7.68 -6.84
C ILE A 222 20.78 8.89 -6.81
N LYS A 223 20.99 9.56 -7.95
CA LYS A 223 21.79 10.79 -8.02
C LYS A 223 21.20 11.92 -7.14
N SER A 224 19.89 12.06 -7.09
CA SER A 224 19.20 13.07 -6.29
C SER A 224 19.35 12.86 -4.78
N MET A 225 19.68 11.65 -4.33
CA MET A 225 19.83 11.25 -2.93
C MET A 225 21.30 11.06 -2.52
N ARG A 226 22.23 11.66 -3.25
CA ARG A 226 23.66 11.48 -3.05
C ARG A 226 24.17 11.95 -1.70
N GLU A 227 23.60 13.02 -1.15
CA GLU A 227 24.11 13.67 0.07
C GLU A 227 23.16 13.50 1.25
N GLY A 228 23.71 13.01 2.38
CA GLY A 228 23.06 13.07 3.69
C GLY A 228 21.87 12.13 3.92
N ILE A 229 21.53 11.24 2.97
CA ILE A 229 20.41 10.31 3.11
C ILE A 229 20.89 8.88 2.98
N LYS A 230 20.75 8.10 4.04
CA LYS A 230 20.90 6.65 3.98
C LYS A 230 19.62 6.01 3.48
N TRP A 231 19.72 5.09 2.54
CA TRP A 231 18.54 4.42 1.98
C TRP A 231 18.77 2.93 1.76
N ILE A 232 17.66 2.19 1.76
CA ILE A 232 17.59 0.78 1.39
C ILE A 232 16.42 0.64 0.41
N THR A 233 16.66 0.00 -0.73
CA THR A 233 15.62 -0.22 -1.73
C THR A 233 15.84 -1.55 -2.47
N ARG A 234 14.80 -1.99 -3.15
CA ARG A 234 14.90 -3.17 -4.02
C ARG A 234 15.35 -2.75 -5.41
N VAL A 235 16.35 -3.44 -5.96
CA VAL A 235 16.79 -3.25 -7.34
C VAL A 235 15.80 -3.90 -8.31
N PRO A 236 15.31 -3.18 -9.34
CA PRO A 236 14.46 -3.76 -10.36
C PRO A 236 15.17 -4.86 -11.14
N SER A 237 14.57 -6.05 -11.21
CA SER A 237 15.11 -7.17 -12.01
C SER A 237 15.07 -6.91 -13.53
N THR A 238 14.57 -5.75 -13.96
CA THR A 238 14.58 -5.32 -15.37
C THR A 238 15.90 -4.71 -15.82
N LEU A 239 16.76 -4.26 -14.89
CA LEU A 239 18.10 -3.75 -15.18
C LEU A 239 19.01 -4.88 -15.66
N ASN A 240 19.80 -4.65 -16.73
CA ASN A 240 20.64 -5.68 -17.32
C ASN A 240 21.68 -6.20 -16.33
N ILE A 241 22.39 -5.32 -15.63
CA ILE A 241 23.37 -5.70 -14.60
C ILE A 241 22.72 -6.54 -13.47
N ALA A 242 21.49 -6.23 -13.08
CA ALA A 242 20.76 -7.01 -12.09
C ALA A 242 20.33 -8.39 -12.62
N LYS A 243 19.92 -8.48 -13.90
CA LYS A 243 19.60 -9.78 -14.54
C LYS A 243 20.81 -10.68 -14.60
N GLU A 244 21.95 -10.14 -15.04
CA GLU A 244 23.21 -10.88 -15.13
C GLU A 244 23.63 -11.40 -13.76
N LEU A 245 23.62 -10.55 -12.73
CA LEU A 245 23.96 -10.94 -11.37
C LEU A 245 23.00 -11.99 -10.80
N LEU A 246 21.69 -11.84 -11.02
CA LEU A 246 20.69 -12.82 -10.55
C LEU A 246 20.83 -14.20 -11.22
N ALA A 247 21.34 -14.24 -12.46
CA ALA A 247 21.55 -15.45 -13.24
C ALA A 247 22.97 -16.04 -13.10
N SER A 248 23.84 -15.40 -12.31
CA SER A 248 25.20 -15.89 -12.09
C SER A 248 25.23 -17.02 -11.04
N ASP A 249 26.23 -17.86 -11.16
CA ASP A 249 26.58 -18.83 -10.11
C ASP A 249 27.28 -18.07 -8.96
N LEU A 250 26.60 -18.01 -7.79
CA LEU A 250 27.01 -17.19 -6.65
C LEU A 250 27.21 -18.06 -5.41
N GLU A 251 28.29 -17.83 -4.69
CA GLU A 251 28.51 -18.45 -3.39
C GLU A 251 27.75 -17.75 -2.29
N PHE A 252 26.59 -18.29 -1.91
CA PHE A 252 25.75 -17.73 -0.86
C PHE A 252 26.23 -18.12 0.53
N LYS A 253 26.29 -17.14 1.43
CA LYS A 253 26.44 -17.37 2.87
C LYS A 253 25.05 -17.52 3.51
N MET A 254 24.87 -18.57 4.31
CA MET A 254 23.62 -18.78 5.06
C MET A 254 23.51 -17.76 6.18
N GLY A 255 22.34 -17.13 6.32
CA GLY A 255 22.04 -16.24 7.42
C GLY A 255 21.65 -16.99 8.70
N GLU A 256 21.53 -16.24 9.81
CA GLU A 256 21.02 -16.76 11.09
C GLU A 256 19.61 -17.35 10.91
N ASP A 257 18.75 -16.65 10.18
CA ASP A 257 17.49 -17.22 9.69
C ASP A 257 17.76 -18.07 8.45
N GLN A 258 17.83 -19.40 8.63
CA GLN A 258 18.10 -20.39 7.58
C GLN A 258 17.16 -20.35 6.36
N ARG A 259 16.10 -19.51 6.41
CA ARG A 259 15.21 -19.25 5.26
C ARG A 259 15.86 -18.33 4.23
N TYR A 260 16.98 -17.66 4.57
CA TYR A 260 17.65 -16.69 3.73
C TYR A 260 19.14 -16.99 3.63
N SER A 261 19.68 -16.80 2.43
CA SER A 261 21.11 -16.76 2.20
C SER A 261 21.47 -15.53 1.38
N PHE A 262 22.70 -15.06 1.50
CA PHE A 262 23.16 -13.77 1.03
C PHE A 262 24.42 -13.88 0.21
N TYR A 263 24.50 -13.08 -0.87
CA TYR A 263 25.72 -12.76 -1.58
C TYR A 263 25.87 -11.24 -1.64
N GLU A 264 27.03 -10.72 -1.25
CA GLU A 264 27.28 -9.30 -1.13
C GLU A 264 28.26 -8.85 -2.20
N THR A 265 28.01 -7.72 -2.84
CA THR A 265 28.90 -7.09 -3.79
C THR A 265 28.75 -5.57 -3.78
N ILE A 266 29.77 -4.86 -4.26
CA ILE A 266 29.71 -3.41 -4.44
C ILE A 266 29.52 -3.15 -5.93
N VAL A 267 28.57 -2.27 -6.25
CA VAL A 267 28.20 -1.89 -7.62
C VAL A 267 28.12 -0.38 -7.70
N GLU A 268 28.70 0.20 -8.72
CA GLU A 268 28.51 1.60 -9.05
C GLU A 268 27.29 1.76 -9.97
N TYR A 269 26.31 2.54 -9.53
CA TYR A 269 25.12 2.87 -10.32
C TYR A 269 24.65 4.29 -10.00
N GLY A 270 24.42 5.11 -11.03
CA GLY A 270 24.04 6.51 -10.85
C GLY A 270 25.14 7.33 -10.17
N ASP A 271 26.41 7.09 -10.52
CA ASP A 271 27.60 7.74 -9.98
C ASP A 271 27.74 7.60 -8.44
N ILE A 272 27.17 6.52 -7.87
CA ILE A 272 27.24 6.21 -6.43
C ILE A 272 27.63 4.76 -6.27
N GLU A 273 28.67 4.51 -5.45
CA GLU A 273 28.97 3.18 -4.96
C GLU A 273 27.89 2.70 -4.00
N GLN A 274 27.42 1.48 -4.22
CA GLN A 274 26.33 0.88 -3.48
C GLN A 274 26.67 -0.53 -3.09
N LYS A 275 26.27 -0.91 -1.90
CA LYS A 275 26.25 -2.31 -1.49
C LYS A 275 25.00 -2.97 -2.06
N TRP A 276 25.21 -3.96 -2.91
CA TRP A 276 24.16 -4.85 -3.38
C TRP A 276 24.20 -6.16 -2.62
N VAL A 277 23.06 -6.58 -2.13
CA VAL A 277 22.89 -7.88 -1.47
C VAL A 277 21.90 -8.69 -2.29
N VAL A 278 22.40 -9.75 -2.92
CA VAL A 278 21.54 -10.77 -3.54
C VAL A 278 21.01 -11.65 -2.42
N VAL A 279 19.70 -11.62 -2.22
CA VAL A 279 19.03 -12.44 -1.23
C VAL A 279 18.38 -13.62 -1.92
N HIS A 280 18.68 -14.83 -1.49
CA HIS A 280 17.95 -16.03 -1.87
C HIS A 280 17.00 -16.44 -0.72
N SER A 281 15.71 -16.54 -1.03
CA SER A 281 14.67 -16.94 -0.08
C SER A 281 14.11 -18.31 -0.43
N THR A 282 14.32 -19.30 0.43
CA THR A 282 13.81 -20.67 0.23
C THR A 282 12.28 -20.72 0.13
N GLU A 283 11.58 -19.87 0.88
CA GLU A 283 10.13 -19.82 0.83
C GLU A 283 9.61 -19.17 -0.46
N MET A 284 10.25 -18.09 -0.91
CA MET A 284 9.92 -17.45 -2.18
C MET A 284 10.27 -18.35 -3.37
N HIS A 285 11.38 -19.10 -3.29
CA HIS A 285 11.76 -20.11 -4.26
C HIS A 285 10.65 -21.15 -4.45
N LYS A 286 10.20 -21.79 -3.37
CA LYS A 286 9.11 -22.77 -3.39
C LYS A 286 7.81 -22.23 -4.00
N ARG A 287 7.43 -21.00 -3.65
CA ARG A 287 6.22 -20.36 -4.20
C ARG A 287 6.34 -20.03 -5.68
N LYS A 288 7.51 -19.54 -6.09
CA LYS A 288 7.78 -19.21 -7.49
C LYS A 288 7.88 -20.44 -8.37
N ASP A 289 8.45 -21.53 -7.89
CA ASP A 289 8.50 -22.80 -8.60
C ASP A 289 7.14 -23.27 -9.09
N VAL A 290 6.14 -23.29 -8.20
CA VAL A 290 4.78 -23.70 -8.55
C VAL A 290 4.16 -22.78 -9.63
N THR A 291 4.42 -21.49 -9.51
CA THR A 291 3.89 -20.49 -10.47
C THR A 291 4.63 -20.58 -11.81
N PHE A 292 5.94 -20.80 -11.75
CA PHE A 292 6.80 -20.97 -12.92
C PHE A 292 6.43 -22.22 -13.70
N ASP A 293 6.28 -23.37 -13.05
CA ASP A 293 5.83 -24.61 -13.71
C ASP A 293 4.50 -24.45 -14.43
N ARG A 294 3.52 -23.78 -13.81
CA ARG A 294 2.25 -23.45 -14.46
C ARG A 294 2.43 -22.55 -15.69
N LYS A 295 3.33 -21.57 -15.61
CA LYS A 295 3.67 -20.67 -16.72
C LYS A 295 4.31 -21.45 -17.86
N VAL A 296 5.32 -22.29 -17.56
CA VAL A 296 6.01 -23.14 -18.55
C VAL A 296 5.00 -24.08 -19.23
N GLN A 297 4.16 -24.79 -18.45
CA GLN A 297 3.14 -25.67 -19.01
C GLN A 297 2.19 -24.96 -19.99
N ARG A 298 1.75 -23.73 -19.65
CA ARG A 298 0.91 -22.92 -20.55
C ARG A 298 1.65 -22.56 -21.82
N LYS A 299 2.93 -22.15 -21.73
CA LYS A 299 3.78 -21.82 -22.88
C LYS A 299 4.00 -23.05 -23.76
N VAL A 300 4.35 -24.20 -23.19
CA VAL A 300 4.55 -25.47 -23.92
C VAL A 300 3.26 -25.85 -24.66
N LYS A 301 2.10 -25.80 -24.01
CA LYS A 301 0.81 -26.08 -24.66
C LYS A 301 0.53 -25.12 -25.83
N LYS A 302 0.82 -23.82 -25.67
CA LYS A 302 0.69 -22.84 -26.76
C LYS A 302 1.63 -23.18 -27.91
N SER A 303 2.91 -23.41 -27.62
CA SER A 303 3.93 -23.74 -28.61
C SER A 303 3.59 -25.03 -29.39
N GLN A 304 3.02 -26.03 -28.70
CA GLN A 304 2.53 -27.25 -29.36
C GLN A 304 1.36 -26.98 -30.31
N LYS A 305 0.48 -26.03 -29.98
CA LYS A 305 -0.61 -25.59 -30.87
C LYS A 305 -0.05 -24.84 -32.08
N ASP A 306 0.85 -23.89 -31.86
CA ASP A 306 1.48 -23.09 -32.90
C ASP A 306 2.23 -24.00 -33.90
N LEU A 307 2.92 -25.04 -33.39
CA LEU A 307 3.59 -26.05 -34.23
C LEU A 307 2.59 -26.88 -35.07
N LYS A 308 1.42 -27.24 -34.46
CA LYS A 308 0.35 -27.91 -35.24
C LYS A 308 -0.19 -27.04 -36.34
N ASP A 309 -0.25 -25.74 -36.15
CA ASP A 309 -0.70 -24.80 -37.20
C ASP A 309 0.41 -24.62 -38.25
N LEU A 310 1.68 -24.60 -37.89
CA LEU A 310 2.81 -24.58 -38.81
C LEU A 310 2.82 -25.81 -39.75
N LYS A 311 2.42 -27.00 -39.27
CA LYS A 311 2.28 -28.22 -40.05
C LYS A 311 1.27 -28.08 -41.22
N LYS A 312 0.36 -27.12 -41.16
CA LYS A 312 -0.65 -26.88 -42.20
C LYS A 312 -0.11 -25.94 -43.29
N VAL A 313 1.01 -25.25 -43.02
CA VAL A 313 1.59 -24.28 -43.95
C VAL A 313 2.31 -25.03 -45.08
N LYS A 314 2.02 -24.63 -46.32
CA LYS A 314 2.65 -25.15 -47.53
C LYS A 314 3.78 -24.20 -47.93
N PHE A 315 5.00 -24.68 -47.94
CA PHE A 315 6.18 -23.92 -48.37
C PHE A 315 6.56 -24.21 -49.81
N ALA A 316 7.12 -23.20 -50.49
CA ALA A 316 7.54 -23.35 -51.89
C ALA A 316 8.82 -24.20 -52.01
N CYS A 317 9.70 -24.20 -51.00
CA CYS A 317 10.91 -24.99 -51.01
C CYS A 317 11.22 -25.57 -49.60
N GLU A 318 12.08 -26.58 -49.53
CA GLU A 318 12.53 -27.20 -48.29
C GLU A 318 13.26 -26.21 -47.38
N LYS A 319 14.04 -25.28 -47.95
CA LYS A 319 14.80 -24.28 -47.21
C LYS A 319 13.85 -23.35 -46.40
N ASP A 320 12.72 -22.96 -47.00
CA ASP A 320 11.73 -22.12 -46.29
C ASP A 320 11.03 -22.88 -45.14
N ALA A 321 10.73 -24.16 -45.34
CA ALA A 321 10.15 -25.01 -44.32
C ALA A 321 11.12 -25.18 -43.11
N ARG A 322 12.40 -25.38 -43.38
CA ARG A 322 13.46 -25.45 -42.33
C ARG A 322 13.63 -24.11 -41.62
N ALA A 323 13.66 -23.01 -42.35
CA ALA A 323 13.78 -21.67 -41.75
C ALA A 323 12.57 -21.32 -40.87
N ALA A 324 11.38 -21.80 -41.19
CA ALA A 324 10.20 -21.64 -40.37
C ALA A 324 10.31 -22.42 -39.01
N LEU A 325 10.86 -23.64 -39.05
CA LEU A 325 11.13 -24.41 -37.80
C LEU A 325 12.19 -23.77 -36.94
N GLU A 326 13.25 -23.21 -37.52
CA GLU A 326 14.30 -22.51 -36.78
C GLU A 326 13.77 -21.21 -36.13
N ARG A 327 12.92 -20.46 -36.83
CA ARG A 327 12.21 -19.31 -36.23
C ARG A 327 11.32 -19.76 -35.08
N TRP A 328 10.52 -20.81 -35.28
CA TRP A 328 9.66 -21.36 -34.23
C TRP A 328 10.49 -21.76 -33.00
N LYS A 329 11.64 -22.41 -33.16
CA LYS A 329 12.56 -22.80 -32.07
C LYS A 329 13.06 -21.57 -31.29
N LYS A 330 13.45 -20.50 -32.01
CA LYS A 330 13.91 -19.25 -31.39
C LYS A 330 12.80 -18.58 -30.56
N ASP A 331 11.55 -18.62 -31.05
CA ASP A 331 10.40 -18.00 -30.38
C ASP A 331 9.87 -18.86 -29.22
N ASN A 332 10.27 -20.12 -29.10
CA ASN A 332 9.77 -21.08 -28.12
C ASN A 332 10.88 -21.77 -27.30
N PRO A 333 11.65 -21.01 -26.49
CA PRO A 333 12.85 -21.54 -25.79
C PRO A 333 12.55 -22.67 -24.81
N TYR A 334 11.32 -22.76 -24.26
CA TYR A 334 10.90 -23.84 -23.36
C TYR A 334 10.52 -25.15 -24.06
N CYS A 335 10.72 -25.22 -25.40
CA CYS A 335 10.44 -26.39 -26.18
C CYS A 335 11.64 -26.82 -27.03
N LEU A 336 11.85 -28.12 -27.11
CA LEU A 336 12.75 -28.74 -28.09
C LEU A 336 11.93 -29.36 -29.21
N LEU A 337 12.45 -29.28 -30.45
CA LEU A 337 11.89 -30.01 -31.58
C LEU A 337 12.43 -31.44 -31.61
N LYS A 338 11.54 -32.40 -31.70
CA LYS A 338 11.86 -33.83 -31.89
C LYS A 338 11.17 -34.35 -33.15
N ASP A 339 11.74 -35.38 -33.76
CA ASP A 339 11.20 -36.04 -34.95
C ASP A 339 10.96 -35.02 -36.13
N VAL A 340 11.98 -34.18 -36.40
CA VAL A 340 11.91 -33.16 -37.44
C VAL A 340 11.99 -33.84 -38.82
N GLU A 341 10.95 -33.71 -39.62
CA GLU A 341 10.86 -34.25 -40.98
C GLU A 341 10.23 -33.21 -41.92
N ILE A 342 10.80 -33.04 -43.09
CA ILE A 342 10.18 -32.25 -44.18
C ILE A 342 9.61 -33.22 -45.19
N SER A 343 8.30 -33.22 -45.33
CA SER A 343 7.58 -34.05 -46.30
C SER A 343 7.08 -33.19 -47.49
N THR A 344 6.92 -33.84 -48.64
CA THR A 344 6.37 -33.20 -49.83
C THR A 344 4.90 -33.55 -49.99
N ILE A 345 4.11 -32.55 -50.36
CA ILE A 345 2.69 -32.71 -50.71
C ILE A 345 2.51 -32.14 -52.13
N THR A 346 1.87 -32.90 -53.01
CA THR A 346 1.51 -32.42 -54.33
C THR A 346 0.06 -31.92 -54.37
N THR A 347 -0.13 -30.76 -54.94
CA THR A 347 -1.47 -30.18 -55.16
C THR A 347 -1.66 -29.82 -56.63
N ARG A 348 -2.89 -29.85 -57.11
CA ARG A 348 -3.23 -29.37 -58.44
C ARG A 348 -3.14 -27.84 -58.50
N GLU A 349 -2.75 -27.32 -59.65
CA GLU A 349 -2.63 -25.87 -59.87
C GLU A 349 -4.00 -25.14 -59.71
N ASN A 350 -5.09 -25.82 -60.07
CA ASN A 350 -6.46 -25.30 -59.96
C ASN A 350 -7.17 -25.57 -58.62
N GLY A 351 -6.50 -26.17 -57.63
CA GLY A 351 -7.01 -26.43 -56.27
C GLY A 351 -8.12 -27.48 -56.16
N GLN A 352 -8.49 -28.17 -57.25
CA GLN A 352 -9.56 -29.18 -57.25
C GLN A 352 -9.16 -30.44 -56.50
N LYS A 353 -10.11 -31.04 -55.75
CA LYS A 353 -9.93 -32.32 -55.04
C LYS A 353 -10.20 -33.50 -55.96
N GLY A 354 -9.45 -34.60 -55.83
CA GLY A 354 -9.65 -35.83 -56.56
C GLY A 354 -8.36 -36.36 -57.21
N ARG A 355 -8.43 -37.49 -57.96
CA ARG A 355 -7.26 -38.11 -58.59
C ARG A 355 -6.81 -37.24 -59.81
N PRO A 356 -5.51 -36.84 -59.93
CA PRO A 356 -5.02 -36.03 -61.03
C PRO A 356 -5.17 -36.75 -62.36
N ARG A 357 -5.36 -36.01 -63.49
CA ARG A 357 -5.27 -36.51 -64.85
C ARG A 357 -3.80 -36.73 -65.23
N LYS A 358 -3.54 -37.65 -66.22
CA LYS A 358 -2.17 -38.03 -66.57
C LYS A 358 -1.26 -36.86 -67.02
N ASP A 359 -1.86 -35.79 -67.57
CA ASP A 359 -1.13 -34.63 -68.11
C ASP A 359 -1.30 -33.34 -67.24
N GLU A 360 -1.78 -33.49 -66.00
CA GLU A 360 -2.07 -32.32 -65.14
C GLU A 360 -0.81 -31.86 -64.41
N LYS A 361 -0.51 -30.54 -64.49
CA LYS A 361 0.60 -29.94 -63.73
C LYS A 361 0.30 -30.01 -62.24
N LEU A 362 1.21 -30.62 -61.51
CA LEU A 362 1.19 -30.71 -60.07
C LEU A 362 2.21 -29.75 -59.47
N ILE A 363 1.79 -28.98 -58.46
CA ILE A 363 2.67 -28.14 -57.66
C ILE A 363 3.14 -28.93 -56.44
N VAL A 364 4.44 -29.04 -56.26
CA VAL A 364 5.05 -29.67 -55.09
C VAL A 364 5.18 -28.61 -53.99
N HIS A 365 4.63 -28.89 -52.81
CA HIS A 365 4.78 -28.10 -51.61
C HIS A 365 5.53 -28.87 -50.57
N TYR A 366 6.26 -28.16 -49.73
CA TYR A 366 6.98 -28.72 -48.59
C TYR A 366 6.22 -28.42 -47.31
N VAL A 367 6.12 -29.40 -46.40
CA VAL A 367 5.41 -29.29 -45.12
C VAL A 367 6.38 -29.71 -44.03
N ALA A 368 6.49 -28.87 -43.00
CA ALA A 368 7.32 -29.14 -41.85
C ALA A 368 6.58 -29.97 -40.78
N ASN A 369 7.09 -31.16 -40.49
CA ASN A 369 6.61 -32.02 -39.42
C ASN A 369 7.65 -32.03 -38.28
N ALA A 370 7.17 -31.85 -37.05
CA ALA A 370 7.98 -32.01 -35.84
C ALA A 370 7.08 -32.23 -34.64
N LYS A 371 7.65 -32.68 -33.54
CA LYS A 371 7.02 -32.73 -32.21
C LYS A 371 7.70 -31.73 -31.29
N ALA A 372 6.92 -30.96 -30.52
CA ALA A 372 7.44 -30.11 -29.47
C ALA A 372 7.38 -30.83 -28.13
N ILE A 373 8.52 -30.99 -27.51
CA ILE A 373 8.67 -31.51 -26.13
C ILE A 373 9.20 -30.42 -25.23
N ARG A 374 8.98 -30.52 -23.93
CA ARG A 374 9.49 -29.55 -22.94
C ARG A 374 11.03 -29.60 -22.94
N ASN A 375 11.64 -28.41 -22.92
CA ASN A 375 13.09 -28.26 -22.71
C ASN A 375 13.35 -28.24 -21.21
N GLU A 376 13.73 -29.40 -20.67
CA GLU A 376 13.98 -29.55 -19.22
C GLU A 376 15.22 -28.80 -18.77
N GLU A 377 16.26 -28.71 -19.59
CA GLU A 377 17.52 -28.01 -19.29
C GLU A 377 17.25 -26.52 -19.03
N VAL A 378 16.68 -25.80 -20.00
CA VAL A 378 16.32 -24.38 -19.83
C VAL A 378 15.35 -24.17 -18.67
N THR A 379 14.45 -25.13 -18.43
CA THR A 379 13.48 -25.05 -17.33
C THR A 379 14.17 -25.21 -15.97
N LEU A 380 15.13 -26.12 -15.83
CA LEU A 380 15.87 -26.33 -14.60
C LEU A 380 16.80 -25.16 -14.30
N ASP A 381 17.52 -24.67 -15.30
CA ASP A 381 18.41 -23.49 -15.16
C ASP A 381 17.61 -22.26 -14.65
N GLU A 382 16.48 -21.96 -15.27
CA GLU A 382 15.67 -20.83 -14.83
C GLU A 382 15.04 -21.05 -13.43
N LYS A 383 14.80 -22.32 -13.03
CA LYS A 383 14.31 -22.64 -11.68
C LYS A 383 15.37 -22.40 -10.62
N GLU A 384 16.61 -22.69 -10.87
CA GLU A 384 17.71 -22.54 -9.91
C GLU A 384 17.83 -21.08 -9.43
N TYR A 385 17.57 -20.12 -10.31
CA TYR A 385 17.62 -18.70 -9.99
C TYR A 385 16.32 -18.14 -9.42
N GLN A 386 15.26 -18.96 -9.27
CA GLN A 386 14.03 -18.53 -8.64
C GLN A 386 14.25 -18.22 -7.15
N GLY A 387 13.48 -17.25 -6.62
CA GLY A 387 13.61 -16.88 -5.20
C GLY A 387 14.72 -15.87 -4.91
N ARG A 388 15.55 -15.50 -5.89
CA ARG A 388 16.55 -14.45 -5.75
C ARG A 388 15.96 -13.06 -5.99
N PHE A 389 16.45 -12.08 -5.25
CA PHE A 389 16.20 -10.66 -5.48
C PHE A 389 17.37 -9.84 -4.92
N ILE A 390 17.50 -8.60 -5.38
CA ILE A 390 18.59 -7.72 -4.95
C ILE A 390 17.99 -6.58 -4.13
N ILE A 391 18.60 -6.30 -2.97
CA ILE A 391 18.42 -5.07 -2.21
C ILE A 391 19.72 -4.28 -2.28
N ALA A 392 19.59 -2.95 -2.35
CA ALA A 392 20.72 -2.03 -2.46
C ALA A 392 20.67 -0.97 -1.36
N SER A 393 21.83 -0.52 -0.92
CA SER A 393 22.01 0.60 0.01
C SER A 393 23.24 1.41 -0.37
N ASN A 394 23.21 2.72 -0.09
CA ASN A 394 24.40 3.58 -0.14
C ASN A 394 25.26 3.50 1.12
N ASP A 395 24.84 2.77 2.16
CA ASP A 395 25.69 2.45 3.30
C ASP A 395 26.43 1.14 3.05
N LEU A 396 27.71 1.25 2.68
CA LEU A 396 28.56 0.10 2.34
C LEU A 396 28.85 -0.81 3.56
N ASN A 397 28.71 -0.27 4.78
CA ASN A 397 29.00 -0.99 6.03
C ASN A 397 27.78 -1.71 6.61
N LEU A 398 26.58 -1.47 6.05
CA LEU A 398 25.36 -2.08 6.57
C LEU A 398 25.38 -3.60 6.34
N ASP A 399 25.19 -4.36 7.43
CA ASP A 399 25.13 -5.83 7.37
C ASP A 399 23.95 -6.32 6.52
N ALA A 400 24.15 -7.44 5.79
CA ALA A 400 23.17 -7.97 4.85
C ALA A 400 21.88 -8.45 5.52
N GLU A 401 21.95 -9.06 6.70
CA GLU A 401 20.77 -9.50 7.45
C GLU A 401 19.97 -8.32 7.96
N LYS A 402 20.68 -7.32 8.51
CA LYS A 402 20.07 -6.07 8.97
C LYS A 402 19.42 -5.29 7.83
N MET A 403 20.05 -5.28 6.66
CA MET A 403 19.52 -4.67 5.46
C MET A 403 18.20 -5.35 5.02
N LEU A 404 18.14 -6.68 5.05
CA LEU A 404 16.92 -7.42 4.75
C LEU A 404 15.85 -7.22 5.82
N GLU A 405 16.20 -7.21 7.11
CA GLU A 405 15.28 -6.94 8.22
C GLU A 405 14.62 -5.57 8.05
N ASN A 406 15.43 -4.54 7.81
CA ASN A 406 14.96 -3.17 7.59
C ASN A 406 14.05 -3.10 6.36
N TYR A 407 14.43 -3.70 5.24
CA TYR A 407 13.62 -3.74 4.03
C TYR A 407 12.26 -4.42 4.24
N LYS A 408 12.21 -5.52 4.98
CA LYS A 408 10.95 -6.23 5.30
C LYS A 408 9.97 -5.38 6.12
N ASN A 409 10.47 -4.42 6.88
CA ASN A 409 9.61 -3.51 7.63
C ASN A 409 8.68 -2.67 6.72
N GLN A 410 9.01 -2.49 5.43
CA GLN A 410 8.16 -1.80 4.43
C GLN A 410 6.72 -2.33 4.39
N SER A 411 6.49 -3.60 4.72
CA SER A 411 5.15 -4.18 4.82
C SER A 411 4.20 -3.46 5.80
N LYS A 412 4.72 -2.58 6.65
CA LYS A 412 3.91 -1.79 7.60
C LYS A 412 3.22 -0.61 6.92
N VAL A 413 3.89 0.06 5.97
CA VAL A 413 3.28 1.13 5.15
C VAL A 413 2.16 0.56 4.27
N GLU A 414 2.44 -0.57 3.60
CA GLU A 414 1.43 -1.26 2.80
C GLU A 414 0.17 -1.60 3.62
N ARG A 415 0.34 -1.97 4.90
CA ARG A 415 -0.78 -2.19 5.83
C ARG A 415 -1.53 -0.90 6.14
N GLY A 416 -0.82 0.23 6.27
CA GLY A 416 -1.41 1.54 6.45
C GLY A 416 -2.31 1.92 5.26
N PHE A 417 -1.82 1.77 4.03
CA PHE A 417 -2.64 2.03 2.85
C PHE A 417 -3.81 1.05 2.70
N ARG A 418 -3.61 -0.21 3.06
CA ARG A 418 -4.71 -1.19 3.10
C ARG A 418 -5.78 -0.78 4.11
N PHE A 419 -5.36 -0.25 5.26
CA PHE A 419 -6.28 0.29 6.27
C PHE A 419 -7.08 1.48 5.71
N ILE A 420 -6.42 2.48 5.13
CA ILE A 420 -7.10 3.66 4.54
C ILE A 420 -8.09 3.24 3.43
N LYS A 421 -7.81 2.14 2.71
CA LYS A 421 -8.67 1.57 1.66
C LYS A 421 -9.67 0.51 2.16
N ASP A 422 -9.62 0.14 3.43
CA ASP A 422 -10.53 -0.86 4.01
C ASP A 422 -11.97 -0.30 4.06
N LYS A 423 -12.89 -1.00 3.41
CA LYS A 423 -14.31 -0.63 3.39
C LYS A 423 -14.94 -0.55 4.78
N SER A 424 -14.39 -1.24 5.77
CA SER A 424 -14.88 -1.18 7.16
C SER A 424 -14.64 0.18 7.83
N PHE A 425 -13.65 0.94 7.37
CA PHE A 425 -13.33 2.26 7.90
C PHE A 425 -13.75 3.41 6.99
N ARG A 426 -14.14 3.11 5.75
CA ARG A 426 -14.62 4.03 4.71
C ARG A 426 -13.87 5.37 4.59
N VAL A 427 -12.61 5.36 4.96
CA VAL A 427 -11.73 6.52 4.86
C VAL A 427 -11.56 6.95 3.39
N SER A 428 -11.77 6.03 2.44
CA SER A 428 -11.46 6.22 1.01
C SER A 428 -12.63 6.62 0.11
N ASP A 429 -13.86 6.75 0.65
CA ASP A 429 -15.00 7.14 -0.18
C ASP A 429 -15.04 8.67 -0.34
N VAL A 430 -14.32 9.15 -1.35
CA VAL A 430 -14.22 10.57 -1.67
C VAL A 430 -15.37 10.98 -2.60
N TYR A 431 -16.32 11.74 -2.06
CA TYR A 431 -17.48 12.30 -2.79
C TYR A 431 -17.41 13.83 -2.92
N LEU A 432 -16.23 14.42 -2.82
CA LEU A 432 -16.02 15.84 -2.90
C LEU A 432 -15.82 16.29 -4.36
N LYS A 433 -16.39 17.44 -4.71
CA LYS A 433 -16.28 18.01 -6.06
C LYS A 433 -15.05 18.89 -6.23
N LYS A 434 -14.59 19.55 -5.15
CA LYS A 434 -13.45 20.48 -5.19
C LYS A 434 -12.14 19.74 -4.92
N PRO A 435 -11.13 19.82 -5.81
CA PRO A 435 -9.80 19.22 -5.58
C PRO A 435 -9.15 19.68 -4.26
N GLN A 436 -9.31 20.95 -3.88
CA GLN A 436 -8.81 21.51 -2.62
C GLN A 436 -9.33 20.74 -1.40
N ARG A 437 -10.61 20.43 -1.38
CA ARG A 437 -11.22 19.65 -0.30
C ARG A 437 -10.77 18.18 -0.32
N ILE A 438 -10.41 17.65 -1.49
CA ILE A 438 -9.85 16.30 -1.61
C ILE A 438 -8.45 16.25 -0.99
N GLU A 439 -7.62 17.27 -1.21
CA GLU A 439 -6.31 17.38 -0.55
C GLU A 439 -6.45 17.46 0.98
N ALA A 440 -7.34 18.32 1.47
CA ALA A 440 -7.62 18.44 2.90
C ALA A 440 -8.15 17.15 3.52
N LEU A 441 -9.11 16.48 2.85
CA LEU A 441 -9.64 15.19 3.32
C LEU A 441 -8.55 14.11 3.31
N SER A 442 -7.68 14.10 2.31
CA SER A 442 -6.55 13.16 2.25
C SER A 442 -5.62 13.30 3.45
N MET A 443 -5.37 14.52 3.92
CA MET A 443 -4.63 14.78 5.15
C MET A 443 -5.37 14.20 6.38
N ILE A 444 -6.69 14.40 6.50
CA ILE A 444 -7.49 13.83 7.60
C ILE A 444 -7.47 12.29 7.56
N MET A 445 -7.49 11.68 6.37
CA MET A 445 -7.39 10.23 6.21
C MET A 445 -6.08 9.70 6.81
N VAL A 446 -4.95 10.38 6.55
CA VAL A 446 -3.66 9.96 7.09
C VAL A 446 -3.53 10.33 8.58
N LEU A 447 -4.14 11.43 9.03
CA LEU A 447 -4.25 11.76 10.46
C LEU A 447 -5.04 10.68 11.22
N THR A 448 -6.10 10.17 10.63
CA THR A 448 -6.87 9.02 11.14
C THR A 448 -5.98 7.77 11.27
N LEU A 449 -5.16 7.49 10.26
CA LEU A 449 -4.16 6.40 10.32
C LEU A 449 -3.12 6.64 11.42
N MET A 450 -2.70 7.88 11.64
CA MET A 450 -1.76 8.23 12.71
C MET A 450 -2.35 7.90 14.09
N ILE A 451 -3.58 8.34 14.36
CA ILE A 451 -4.29 8.03 15.61
C ILE A 451 -4.45 6.51 15.81
N TYR A 452 -4.86 5.80 14.76
CA TYR A 452 -4.97 4.35 14.78
C TYR A 452 -3.62 3.68 15.10
N SER A 453 -2.57 4.08 14.42
CA SER A 453 -1.24 3.48 14.58
C SER A 453 -0.62 3.78 15.95
N VAL A 454 -0.80 5.01 16.46
CA VAL A 454 -0.35 5.39 17.80
C VAL A 454 -1.12 4.64 18.89
N ALA A 455 -2.43 4.54 18.78
CA ALA A 455 -3.25 3.77 19.73
C ALA A 455 -2.84 2.29 19.77
N GLU A 456 -2.59 1.67 18.59
CA GLU A 456 -2.10 0.30 18.49
C GLU A 456 -0.70 0.15 19.13
N TRP A 457 0.22 1.06 18.81
CA TRP A 457 1.57 1.07 19.35
C TRP A 457 1.56 1.25 20.88
N LYS A 458 0.80 2.22 21.40
CA LYS A 458 0.67 2.53 22.83
C LYS A 458 0.16 1.31 23.61
N LEU A 459 -0.91 0.68 23.15
CA LEU A 459 -1.47 -0.52 23.78
C LEU A 459 -0.47 -1.68 23.80
N ARG A 460 0.20 -1.95 22.68
CA ARG A 460 1.21 -3.02 22.59
C ARG A 460 2.41 -2.76 23.49
N LYS A 461 2.87 -1.51 23.56
CA LYS A 461 3.95 -1.08 24.47
C LYS A 461 3.54 -1.35 25.92
N LYS A 462 2.34 -0.94 26.33
CA LYS A 462 1.83 -1.16 27.69
C LYS A 462 1.65 -2.63 28.02
N LEU A 463 1.10 -3.44 27.12
CA LEU A 463 0.98 -4.89 27.31
C LEU A 463 2.35 -5.56 27.50
N LYS A 464 3.38 -5.10 26.79
CA LYS A 464 4.75 -5.61 26.96
C LYS A 464 5.37 -5.16 28.28
N GLU A 465 5.20 -3.90 28.66
CA GLU A 465 5.72 -3.32 29.92
C GLU A 465 5.12 -3.97 31.16
N THR A 466 3.80 -4.26 31.13
CA THR A 466 3.09 -4.86 32.27
C THR A 466 3.11 -6.39 32.28
N GLY A 467 3.58 -7.03 31.21
CA GLY A 467 3.50 -8.48 31.04
C GLY A 467 2.08 -9.01 30.77
N GLU A 468 1.09 -8.12 30.66
CA GLU A 468 -0.31 -8.49 30.45
C GLU A 468 -0.58 -8.93 28.99
N THR A 469 -1.69 -9.63 28.80
CA THR A 469 -2.12 -10.12 27.49
C THR A 469 -3.59 -9.86 27.24
N ILE A 470 -3.97 -9.82 25.96
CA ILE A 470 -5.36 -9.82 25.49
C ILE A 470 -5.57 -11.10 24.70
N THR A 471 -6.79 -11.67 24.74
CA THR A 471 -7.14 -12.83 23.92
C THR A 471 -7.43 -12.39 22.49
N ASP A 472 -6.78 -13.02 21.51
CA ASP A 472 -6.99 -12.75 20.09
C ASP A 472 -8.25 -13.47 19.52
N GLN A 473 -8.50 -13.29 18.23
CA GLN A 473 -9.63 -13.92 17.50
C GLN A 473 -9.58 -15.46 17.50
N LEU A 474 -8.39 -16.04 17.68
CA LEU A 474 -8.17 -17.49 17.76
C LEU A 474 -8.14 -18.00 19.21
N LYS A 475 -8.61 -17.20 20.16
CA LYS A 475 -8.59 -17.46 21.61
C LYS A 475 -7.17 -17.67 22.18
N LYS A 476 -6.13 -17.13 21.54
CA LYS A 476 -4.76 -17.17 22.03
C LYS A 476 -4.41 -15.88 22.76
N LYS A 477 -3.63 -16.00 23.83
CA LYS A 477 -3.09 -14.82 24.56
C LYS A 477 -2.05 -14.11 23.69
N THR A 478 -2.15 -12.80 23.54
CA THR A 478 -1.23 -11.99 22.74
C THR A 478 -0.92 -10.65 23.38
N GLN A 479 0.31 -10.19 23.22
CA GLN A 479 0.75 -8.81 23.53
C GLN A 479 0.77 -7.92 22.28
N LYS A 480 0.40 -8.46 21.12
CA LYS A 480 0.41 -7.75 19.83
C LYS A 480 -0.99 -7.77 19.17
N PRO A 481 -2.07 -7.36 19.87
CA PRO A 481 -3.37 -7.28 19.24
C PRO A 481 -3.37 -6.25 18.12
N THR A 482 -4.23 -6.44 17.10
CA THR A 482 -4.53 -5.37 16.15
C THR A 482 -5.55 -4.43 16.77
N LEU A 483 -5.45 -3.12 16.50
CA LEU A 483 -6.42 -2.17 17.03
C LEU A 483 -7.84 -2.45 16.50
N LYS A 484 -7.97 -2.93 15.26
CA LYS A 484 -9.26 -3.40 14.72
C LYS A 484 -9.91 -4.47 15.61
N TRP A 485 -9.13 -5.42 16.12
CA TRP A 485 -9.63 -6.42 17.05
C TRP A 485 -10.04 -5.80 18.41
N VAL A 486 -9.22 -4.88 18.91
CA VAL A 486 -9.54 -4.12 20.13
C VAL A 486 -10.87 -3.38 19.97
N PHE A 487 -11.09 -2.69 18.84
CA PHE A 487 -12.36 -2.02 18.54
C PHE A 487 -13.55 -3.00 18.53
N MET A 488 -13.34 -4.22 18.02
CA MET A 488 -14.39 -5.26 18.08
C MET A 488 -14.68 -5.72 19.52
N LEU A 489 -13.68 -5.78 20.40
CA LEU A 489 -13.87 -6.11 21.81
C LEU A 489 -14.60 -5.01 22.57
N MET A 490 -14.50 -3.75 22.12
CA MET A 490 -15.15 -2.59 22.76
C MET A 490 -16.62 -2.39 22.34
N ARG A 491 -17.13 -3.19 21.41
CA ARG A 491 -18.54 -3.09 20.98
C ARG A 491 -19.53 -3.26 22.13
N GLU A 492 -20.71 -2.70 21.96
CA GLU A 492 -21.85 -2.75 22.91
C GLU A 492 -21.65 -1.90 24.17
N ILE A 493 -20.54 -1.16 24.31
CA ILE A 493 -20.45 -0.16 25.37
C ILE A 493 -21.42 0.97 25.06
N THR A 494 -22.33 1.24 25.99
CA THR A 494 -23.45 2.15 25.77
C THR A 494 -23.50 3.20 26.87
N GLU A 495 -23.62 4.47 26.48
CA GLU A 495 -24.03 5.52 27.41
C GLU A 495 -25.54 5.46 27.59
N VAL A 496 -25.99 5.37 28.84
CA VAL A 496 -27.40 5.37 29.22
C VAL A 496 -27.69 6.67 29.95
N LYS A 497 -28.56 7.50 29.40
CA LYS A 497 -29.01 8.75 29.99
C LYS A 497 -30.46 8.56 30.47
N ILE A 498 -30.65 8.75 31.76
CA ILE A 498 -31.94 8.59 32.42
C ILE A 498 -32.37 9.97 32.96
N GLU A 499 -33.53 10.46 32.51
CA GLU A 499 -34.12 11.72 32.97
C GLU A 499 -35.35 11.44 33.82
N VAL A 500 -35.26 11.81 35.10
CA VAL A 500 -36.37 11.68 36.07
C VAL A 500 -36.48 12.98 36.88
N ASP A 501 -37.66 13.60 36.87
CA ASP A 501 -37.99 14.78 37.69
C ASP A 501 -36.88 15.86 37.64
N SER A 502 -36.46 16.25 36.45
CA SER A 502 -35.40 17.24 36.19
C SER A 502 -34.01 16.83 36.64
N LYS A 503 -33.81 15.60 37.07
CA LYS A 503 -32.45 15.01 37.30
C LYS A 503 -32.04 14.18 36.11
N VAL A 504 -30.77 14.36 35.70
CA VAL A 504 -30.15 13.60 34.66
C VAL A 504 -29.09 12.70 35.29
N ILE A 505 -29.21 11.40 35.07
CA ILE A 505 -28.22 10.39 35.47
C ILE A 505 -27.62 9.82 34.18
N ILE A 506 -26.31 9.78 34.12
CA ILE A 506 -25.56 9.22 32.98
C ILE A 506 -24.70 8.08 33.48
N GLU A 507 -24.86 6.90 32.91
CA GLU A 507 -24.09 5.70 33.24
C GLU A 507 -23.54 5.01 31.99
N ILE A 508 -22.42 4.33 32.13
CA ILE A 508 -21.83 3.51 31.07
C ILE A 508 -22.14 2.04 31.34
N ALA A 509 -22.87 1.43 30.43
CA ALA A 509 -23.29 0.04 30.51
C ALA A 509 -22.39 -0.89 29.68
N ASN A 510 -22.51 -2.22 29.93
CA ASN A 510 -21.86 -3.30 29.21
C ASN A 510 -20.32 -3.30 29.31
N MET A 511 -19.80 -2.88 30.44
CA MET A 511 -18.37 -2.93 30.75
C MET A 511 -17.98 -4.31 31.26
N SER A 512 -17.04 -4.99 30.59
CA SER A 512 -16.46 -6.28 31.00
C SER A 512 -15.02 -6.07 31.52
N GLU A 513 -14.48 -7.07 32.24
CA GLU A 513 -13.09 -7.01 32.73
C GLU A 513 -12.05 -6.75 31.62
N VAL A 514 -12.26 -7.34 30.43
CA VAL A 514 -11.36 -7.11 29.26
C VAL A 514 -11.45 -5.67 28.79
N LYS A 515 -12.65 -5.09 28.76
CA LYS A 515 -12.89 -3.69 28.37
C LYS A 515 -12.23 -2.73 29.37
N HIS A 516 -12.44 -2.95 30.68
CA HIS A 516 -11.76 -2.19 31.73
C HIS A 516 -10.23 -2.28 31.62
N LYS A 517 -9.69 -3.49 31.38
CA LYS A 517 -8.25 -3.68 31.17
C LYS A 517 -7.74 -2.85 30.00
N ILE A 518 -8.41 -2.91 28.83
CA ILE A 518 -8.01 -2.16 27.64
C ILE A 518 -8.00 -0.66 27.94
N ILE A 519 -9.07 -0.14 28.53
CA ILE A 519 -9.22 1.29 28.83
C ILE A 519 -8.12 1.76 29.79
N ARG A 520 -7.87 1.03 30.88
CA ARG A 520 -6.80 1.31 31.84
C ARG A 520 -5.41 1.36 31.16
N LEU A 521 -5.10 0.40 30.28
CA LEU A 521 -3.85 0.36 29.53
C LEU A 521 -3.72 1.50 28.53
N MET A 522 -4.84 1.99 28.00
CA MET A 522 -4.87 3.16 27.12
C MET A 522 -4.69 4.50 27.86
N GLY A 523 -4.90 4.53 29.18
CA GLY A 523 -4.58 5.65 30.08
C GLY A 523 -5.70 6.67 30.27
N LYS A 524 -5.42 7.68 31.11
CA LYS A 524 -6.41 8.60 31.68
C LYS A 524 -7.27 9.34 30.65
N ASN A 525 -6.68 9.81 29.55
CA ASN A 525 -7.45 10.51 28.52
C ASN A 525 -8.45 9.60 27.77
N CYS A 526 -8.18 8.29 27.72
CA CYS A 526 -9.18 7.33 27.24
C CYS A 526 -10.20 6.99 28.35
N GLU A 527 -9.75 6.80 29.60
CA GLU A 527 -10.62 6.47 30.74
C GLU A 527 -11.75 7.47 30.95
N LYS A 528 -11.47 8.78 30.83
CA LYS A 528 -12.48 9.84 31.04
C LYS A 528 -13.72 9.72 30.16
N TYR A 529 -13.61 9.03 29.02
CA TYR A 529 -14.74 8.80 28.11
C TYR A 529 -15.62 7.62 28.51
N TYR A 530 -15.18 6.80 29.49
CA TYR A 530 -15.87 5.60 29.95
C TYR A 530 -16.25 5.66 31.44
N LEU A 531 -16.11 6.86 32.03
CA LEU A 531 -16.52 7.14 33.42
C LEU A 531 -17.89 7.76 33.49
#